data_2378b9924becd7fd47aae734115fb339
#
_entry.id   2378b9924becd7fd47aae734115fb339
#
_cell.length_a   1.000
_cell.length_b   1.000
_cell.length_c   1.000
_cell.angle_alpha   90.00
_cell.angle_beta   90.00
_cell.angle_gamma   90.00
#
_symmetry.space_group_name_H-M   'P 1'
#
loop_
_entity.id
_entity.type
_entity.pdbx_description
1 polymer ?
#
loop_
_entity_poly.entity_id
_entity_poly.type
_entity_poly.pdbx_seq_one_letter_code
_entity_poly.pdbx_strand_id
1 'polypeptide(L)'
;MKRASLITLLLLGSLGAVNSARAVDYPLPPAGSRLIGQNQTYTIQEGDKNLQAIARRFNTAAHLILETNNTIAPVYPAPGTVITIPSQMLLPDTPREGIVVNLAELRLYYFPPGENSVQVYPLGIGQLGLETPVTTTRISQKIPNPTWTPPAGIRARSLAQGIKLPPVVPAGPNNPLGRFALRLGVGNGEYLIHGTSAPDSVGLRVSSGCMRMN
;
A
#
# COMPACT_ATOMS: atom_id res chain seq x y z
N MET A 1 -28.98 41.30 -42.88
CA MET A 1 -29.25 40.13 -42.03
C MET A 1 -27.92 39.57 -41.59
N LYS A 2 -27.46 39.84 -40.34
CA LYS A 2 -26.18 39.37 -39.79
C LYS A 2 -26.47 38.16 -38.92
N ARG A 3 -25.92 37.00 -39.30
CA ARG A 3 -25.99 35.76 -38.48
C ARG A 3 -24.90 35.82 -37.42
N ALA A 4 -25.29 35.82 -36.16
CA ALA A 4 -24.38 35.65 -35.02
C ALA A 4 -24.15 34.17 -34.79
N SER A 5 -22.90 33.70 -34.92
CA SER A 5 -22.48 32.36 -34.54
C SER A 5 -22.20 32.34 -33.05
N LEU A 6 -22.95 31.52 -32.33
CA LEU A 6 -22.72 31.22 -30.90
C LEU A 6 -21.65 30.15 -30.82
N ILE A 7 -20.47 30.50 -30.30
CA ILE A 7 -19.39 29.52 -29.98
C ILE A 7 -19.65 29.03 -28.55
N THR A 8 -20.10 27.80 -28.43
CA THR A 8 -20.24 27.11 -27.14
C THR A 8 -18.87 26.60 -26.71
N LEU A 9 -18.30 27.23 -25.69
CA LEU A 9 -17.04 26.82 -25.07
C LEU A 9 -17.33 25.64 -24.12
N LEU A 10 -16.98 24.42 -24.54
CA LEU A 10 -17.01 23.23 -23.67
C LEU A 10 -15.79 23.32 -22.71
N LEU A 11 -16.05 23.65 -21.45
CA LEU A 11 -15.09 23.46 -20.37
C LEU A 11 -14.98 21.95 -20.07
N LEU A 12 -13.94 21.31 -20.58
CA LEU A 12 -13.51 19.99 -20.09
C LEU A 12 -12.88 20.18 -18.69
N GLY A 13 -13.69 19.97 -17.67
CA GLY A 13 -13.21 19.83 -16.31
C GLY A 13 -12.36 18.54 -16.19
N SER A 14 -11.06 18.69 -16.03
CA SER A 14 -10.19 17.59 -15.63
C SER A 14 -10.56 17.17 -14.19
N LEU A 15 -11.40 16.14 -14.04
CA LEU A 15 -11.52 15.43 -12.78
C LEU A 15 -10.16 14.81 -12.46
N GLY A 16 -9.43 15.44 -11.55
CA GLY A 16 -8.24 14.84 -10.96
C GLY A 16 -8.62 13.50 -10.34
N ALA A 17 -8.16 12.41 -10.95
CA ALA A 17 -8.33 11.08 -10.41
C ALA A 17 -7.63 11.04 -9.04
N VAL A 18 -8.40 11.02 -7.97
CA VAL A 18 -7.91 10.68 -6.63
C VAL A 18 -7.48 9.22 -6.73
N ASN A 19 -6.18 8.97 -6.82
CA ASN A 19 -5.60 7.63 -6.75
C ASN A 19 -5.81 7.09 -5.33
N SER A 20 -7.01 6.60 -5.06
CA SER A 20 -7.25 5.70 -3.93
C SER A 20 -6.55 4.38 -4.25
N ALA A 21 -5.81 3.82 -3.29
CA ALA A 21 -5.32 2.45 -3.42
C ALA A 21 -6.53 1.55 -3.69
N ARG A 22 -6.60 1.04 -4.90
CA ARG A 22 -7.63 0.08 -5.24
C ARG A 22 -7.09 -1.30 -4.90
N ALA A 23 -7.86 -2.05 -4.09
CA ALA A 23 -7.67 -3.48 -4.00
C ALA A 23 -7.64 -4.06 -5.41
N VAL A 24 -6.82 -5.07 -5.62
CA VAL A 24 -7.03 -5.95 -6.76
C VAL A 24 -7.87 -7.12 -6.25
N ASP A 25 -9.07 -7.27 -6.82
CA ASP A 25 -9.97 -8.36 -6.49
C ASP A 25 -9.65 -9.57 -7.35
N TYR A 26 -9.48 -10.71 -6.71
CA TYR A 26 -9.26 -11.99 -7.38
C TYR A 26 -10.36 -12.97 -6.98
N PRO A 27 -10.95 -13.73 -7.93
CA PRO A 27 -11.80 -14.86 -7.57
C PRO A 27 -10.97 -15.89 -6.81
N LEU A 28 -11.57 -16.51 -5.79
CA LEU A 28 -10.92 -17.61 -5.10
C LEU A 28 -10.75 -18.80 -6.05
N PRO A 29 -9.57 -19.43 -6.05
CA PRO A 29 -9.35 -20.61 -6.88
C PRO A 29 -10.13 -21.81 -6.33
N PRO A 30 -10.34 -22.85 -7.14
CA PRO A 30 -10.99 -24.08 -6.69
C PRO A 30 -10.34 -24.67 -5.44
N ALA A 31 -11.10 -25.50 -4.72
CA ALA A 31 -10.58 -26.22 -3.55
C ALA A 31 -9.29 -26.98 -3.90
N GLY A 32 -8.30 -26.91 -3.01
CA GLY A 32 -6.97 -27.50 -3.22
C GLY A 32 -6.00 -26.66 -4.06
N SER A 33 -6.45 -25.59 -4.74
CA SER A 33 -5.59 -24.64 -5.42
C SER A 33 -5.38 -23.38 -4.56
N ARG A 34 -4.18 -22.78 -4.69
CA ARG A 34 -3.81 -21.52 -4.04
C ARG A 34 -3.35 -20.46 -5.06
N LEU A 35 -3.29 -20.81 -6.33
CA LEU A 35 -2.78 -19.92 -7.38
C LEU A 35 -3.86 -18.93 -7.80
N ILE A 36 -3.55 -17.62 -7.72
CA ILE A 36 -4.39 -16.52 -8.17
C ILE A 36 -3.61 -15.55 -9.03
N GLY A 37 -4.31 -14.76 -9.83
CA GLY A 37 -3.73 -13.74 -10.71
C GLY A 37 -2.93 -14.30 -11.86
N GLN A 38 -2.38 -13.39 -12.66
CA GLN A 38 -1.50 -13.68 -13.79
C GLN A 38 -0.42 -12.61 -13.87
N ASN A 39 0.81 -13.00 -14.17
CA ASN A 39 1.88 -12.05 -14.41
C ASN A 39 1.56 -11.18 -15.63
N GLN A 40 1.98 -9.91 -15.56
CA GLN A 40 1.79 -8.92 -16.61
C GLN A 40 3.15 -8.53 -17.16
N THR A 41 3.18 -8.16 -18.44
CA THR A 41 4.36 -7.57 -19.08
C THR A 41 4.20 -6.05 -19.11
N TYR A 42 5.25 -5.33 -18.76
CA TYR A 42 5.29 -3.87 -18.82
C TYR A 42 6.59 -3.39 -19.47
N THR A 43 6.48 -2.45 -20.41
CA THR A 43 7.64 -1.76 -20.99
C THR A 43 7.84 -0.45 -20.25
N ILE A 44 9.01 -0.28 -19.65
CA ILE A 44 9.37 0.93 -18.89
C ILE A 44 9.36 2.13 -19.80
N GLN A 45 8.69 3.21 -19.35
CA GLN A 45 8.53 4.45 -20.10
C GLN A 45 9.52 5.53 -19.61
N GLU A 46 9.86 6.49 -20.48
CA GLU A 46 10.70 7.64 -20.08
C GLU A 46 10.13 8.46 -18.92
N GLY A 47 8.81 8.47 -18.75
CA GLY A 47 8.12 9.16 -17.65
C GLY A 47 8.10 8.39 -16.33
N ASP A 48 8.60 7.17 -16.27
CA ASP A 48 8.65 6.37 -15.04
C ASP A 48 9.76 6.88 -14.12
N LYS A 49 9.37 7.43 -12.97
CA LYS A 49 10.32 8.07 -12.05
C LYS A 49 11.34 7.09 -11.47
N ASN A 50 10.89 5.91 -11.06
CA ASN A 50 11.71 4.85 -10.46
C ASN A 50 10.88 3.56 -10.33
N LEU A 51 11.56 2.48 -9.92
CA LEU A 51 10.91 1.17 -9.75
C LEU A 51 9.81 1.18 -8.67
N GLN A 52 9.96 1.97 -7.61
CA GLN A 52 8.93 2.11 -6.56
C GLN A 52 7.64 2.76 -7.12
N ALA A 53 7.75 3.73 -8.02
CA ALA A 53 6.60 4.34 -8.69
C ALA A 53 5.88 3.34 -9.62
N ILE A 54 6.66 2.50 -10.32
CA ILE A 54 6.10 1.42 -11.14
C ILE A 54 5.37 0.41 -10.24
N ALA A 55 6.02 -0.07 -9.19
CA ALA A 55 5.45 -1.03 -8.25
C ALA A 55 4.11 -0.52 -7.67
N ARG A 56 4.05 0.75 -7.26
CA ARG A 56 2.81 1.36 -6.76
C ARG A 56 1.70 1.39 -7.80
N ARG A 57 2.01 1.68 -9.07
CA ARG A 57 1.03 1.66 -10.18
C ARG A 57 0.38 0.28 -10.35
N PHE A 58 1.15 -0.78 -10.14
CA PHE A 58 0.70 -2.17 -10.28
C PHE A 58 0.29 -2.83 -8.96
N ASN A 59 0.12 -2.06 -7.87
CA ASN A 59 -0.26 -2.57 -6.54
C ASN A 59 0.63 -3.72 -6.06
N THR A 60 1.95 -3.57 -6.23
CA THR A 60 2.95 -4.55 -5.78
C THR A 60 4.09 -3.85 -5.04
N ALA A 61 5.09 -4.61 -4.59
CA ALA A 61 6.29 -4.07 -3.96
C ALA A 61 7.48 -4.13 -4.94
N ALA A 62 8.36 -3.12 -4.89
CA ALA A 62 9.49 -3.02 -5.82
C ALA A 62 10.45 -4.22 -5.72
N HIS A 63 10.66 -4.79 -4.52
CA HIS A 63 11.53 -5.96 -4.36
C HIS A 63 10.98 -7.19 -5.11
N LEU A 64 9.66 -7.37 -5.17
CA LEU A 64 9.05 -8.47 -5.92
C LEU A 64 9.28 -8.32 -7.44
N ILE A 65 9.24 -7.07 -7.95
CA ILE A 65 9.60 -6.81 -9.34
C ILE A 65 11.09 -7.14 -9.58
N LEU A 66 11.99 -6.76 -8.66
CA LEU A 66 13.42 -7.05 -8.76
C LEU A 66 13.70 -8.55 -8.73
N GLU A 67 13.08 -9.29 -7.82
CA GLU A 67 13.24 -10.74 -7.72
C GLU A 67 12.77 -11.46 -9.00
N THR A 68 11.73 -10.94 -9.64
CA THR A 68 11.21 -11.49 -10.89
C THR A 68 12.06 -11.08 -12.10
N ASN A 69 12.76 -9.94 -12.03
CA ASN A 69 13.54 -9.33 -13.12
C ASN A 69 14.97 -9.02 -12.65
N ASN A 70 15.73 -10.04 -12.32
CA ASN A 70 17.04 -9.94 -11.66
C ASN A 70 18.15 -9.22 -12.45
N THR A 71 17.89 -8.84 -13.70
CA THR A 71 18.85 -8.14 -14.60
C THR A 71 18.62 -6.63 -14.70
N ILE A 72 17.57 -6.09 -14.10
CA ILE A 72 17.26 -4.66 -14.19
C ILE A 72 17.98 -3.84 -13.10
N ALA A 73 18.16 -2.55 -13.38
CA ALA A 73 18.66 -1.61 -12.37
C ALA A 73 17.66 -1.46 -11.20
N PRO A 74 18.11 -1.56 -9.93
CA PRO A 74 17.21 -1.66 -8.78
C PRO A 74 16.41 -0.39 -8.49
N VAL A 75 16.88 0.77 -8.90
CA VAL A 75 16.21 2.05 -8.58
C VAL A 75 15.68 2.71 -9.85
N TYR A 76 16.54 2.84 -10.87
CA TYR A 76 16.23 3.53 -12.12
C TYR A 76 16.40 2.58 -13.32
N PRO A 77 15.41 1.75 -13.60
CA PRO A 77 15.47 0.87 -14.75
C PRO A 77 15.40 1.68 -16.06
N ALA A 78 16.11 1.24 -17.09
CA ALA A 78 16.19 1.96 -18.34
C ALA A 78 14.86 1.97 -19.12
N PRO A 79 14.42 3.10 -19.69
CA PRO A 79 13.28 3.13 -20.59
C PRO A 79 13.44 2.16 -21.76
N GLY A 80 12.34 1.58 -22.22
CA GLY A 80 12.32 0.54 -23.25
C GLY A 80 12.59 -0.88 -22.72
N THR A 81 13.04 -1.03 -21.47
CA THR A 81 13.20 -2.35 -20.85
C THR A 81 11.84 -3.00 -20.63
N VAL A 82 11.70 -4.23 -21.06
CA VAL A 82 10.51 -5.05 -20.84
C VAL A 82 10.68 -5.83 -19.54
N ILE A 83 9.74 -5.67 -18.61
CA ILE A 83 9.76 -6.34 -17.30
C ILE A 83 8.49 -7.15 -17.07
N THR A 84 8.60 -8.16 -16.23
CA THR A 84 7.45 -8.91 -15.69
C THR A 84 7.00 -8.28 -14.39
N ILE A 85 5.72 -7.94 -14.30
CA ILE A 85 5.07 -7.52 -13.06
C ILE A 85 4.50 -8.77 -12.37
N PRO A 86 4.94 -9.12 -11.15
CA PRO A 86 4.54 -10.35 -10.47
C PRO A 86 3.14 -10.22 -9.86
N SER A 87 2.11 -10.34 -10.68
CA SER A 87 0.70 -10.32 -10.28
C SER A 87 0.11 -11.72 -10.11
N GLN A 88 0.84 -12.77 -10.47
CA GLN A 88 0.50 -14.14 -10.13
C GLN A 88 1.11 -14.49 -8.77
N MET A 89 0.31 -15.06 -7.86
CA MET A 89 0.75 -15.34 -6.50
C MET A 89 0.05 -16.56 -5.91
N LEU A 90 0.64 -17.12 -4.87
CA LEU A 90 0.04 -18.17 -4.07
C LEU A 90 -0.66 -17.56 -2.85
N LEU A 91 -1.93 -17.88 -2.66
CA LEU A 91 -2.60 -17.53 -1.41
C LEU A 91 -1.84 -18.15 -0.22
N PRO A 92 -1.76 -17.44 0.92
CA PRO A 92 -1.24 -18.01 2.15
C PRO A 92 -1.93 -19.33 2.51
N ASP A 93 -1.18 -20.25 3.11
CA ASP A 93 -1.71 -21.54 3.58
C ASP A 93 -2.38 -21.38 4.95
N THR A 94 -3.50 -20.66 4.96
CA THR A 94 -4.28 -20.28 6.14
C THR A 94 -5.76 -20.39 5.81
N PRO A 95 -6.66 -20.39 6.81
CA PRO A 95 -8.09 -20.22 6.56
C PRO A 95 -8.36 -18.97 5.70
N ARG A 96 -9.26 -19.10 4.73
CA ARG A 96 -9.63 -18.01 3.81
C ARG A 96 -10.72 -17.14 4.46
N GLU A 97 -10.35 -16.46 5.53
CA GLU A 97 -11.26 -15.59 6.29
C GLU A 97 -10.53 -14.39 6.88
N GLY A 98 -11.22 -13.28 7.02
CA GLY A 98 -10.68 -12.06 7.63
C GLY A 98 -9.48 -11.50 6.90
N ILE A 99 -8.42 -11.16 7.64
CA ILE A 99 -7.20 -10.53 7.11
C ILE A 99 -6.00 -11.43 7.37
N VAL A 100 -5.25 -11.72 6.32
CA VAL A 100 -3.96 -12.42 6.41
C VAL A 100 -2.86 -11.50 5.88
N VAL A 101 -1.78 -11.34 6.62
CA VAL A 101 -0.62 -10.51 6.22
C VAL A 101 0.57 -11.40 5.94
N ASN A 102 1.10 -11.33 4.73
CA ASN A 102 2.38 -11.93 4.36
C ASN A 102 3.48 -10.86 4.41
N LEU A 103 4.28 -10.90 5.46
CA LEU A 103 5.34 -9.90 5.70
C LEU A 103 6.51 -10.05 4.70
N ALA A 104 6.75 -11.23 4.15
CA ALA A 104 7.80 -11.44 3.15
C ALA A 104 7.44 -10.79 1.82
N GLU A 105 6.18 -10.93 1.40
CA GLU A 105 5.67 -10.38 0.15
C GLU A 105 5.22 -8.91 0.28
N LEU A 106 5.15 -8.37 1.50
CA LEU A 106 4.58 -7.05 1.78
C LEU A 106 3.14 -6.93 1.25
N ARG A 107 2.34 -7.97 1.50
CA ARG A 107 0.95 -8.08 1.03
C ARG A 107 -0.01 -8.36 2.18
N LEU A 108 -1.19 -7.73 2.08
CA LEU A 108 -2.37 -8.04 2.89
C LEU A 108 -3.41 -8.68 1.98
N TYR A 109 -3.95 -9.80 2.42
CA TYR A 109 -5.05 -10.53 1.82
C TYR A 109 -6.28 -10.35 2.71
N TYR A 110 -7.35 -9.80 2.16
CA TYR A 110 -8.63 -9.70 2.84
C TYR A 110 -9.65 -10.58 2.15
N PHE A 111 -10.27 -11.45 2.92
CA PHE A 111 -11.32 -12.36 2.50
C PHE A 111 -12.67 -11.81 2.99
N PRO A 112 -13.46 -11.12 2.13
CA PRO A 112 -14.73 -10.56 2.52
C PRO A 112 -15.72 -11.65 2.93
N PRO A 113 -16.46 -11.49 4.03
CA PRO A 113 -17.44 -12.48 4.46
C PRO A 113 -18.53 -12.70 3.42
N GLY A 114 -18.79 -13.96 3.06
CA GLY A 114 -19.84 -14.34 2.10
C GLY A 114 -19.48 -14.13 0.64
N GLU A 115 -18.26 -13.69 0.32
CA GLU A 115 -17.77 -13.52 -1.05
C GLU A 115 -16.81 -14.63 -1.46
N ASN A 116 -16.87 -15.04 -2.74
CA ASN A 116 -15.91 -15.97 -3.32
C ASN A 116 -14.73 -15.22 -3.96
N SER A 117 -14.16 -14.28 -3.20
CA SER A 117 -13.08 -13.40 -3.65
C SER A 117 -12.05 -13.15 -2.56
N VAL A 118 -10.88 -12.69 -2.96
CA VAL A 118 -9.85 -12.14 -2.09
C VAL A 118 -9.37 -10.80 -2.62
N GLN A 119 -9.28 -9.83 -1.74
CA GLN A 119 -8.75 -8.51 -2.02
C GLN A 119 -7.28 -8.45 -1.60
N VAL A 120 -6.40 -8.05 -2.51
CA VAL A 120 -4.95 -7.99 -2.26
C VAL A 120 -4.47 -6.55 -2.27
N TYR A 121 -3.71 -6.19 -1.23
CA TYR A 121 -3.15 -4.87 -1.02
C TYR A 121 -1.65 -4.93 -0.76
N PRO A 122 -0.83 -4.02 -1.34
CA PRO A 122 0.54 -3.86 -0.91
C PRO A 122 0.61 -3.20 0.47
N LEU A 123 1.62 -3.55 1.25
CA LEU A 123 1.85 -3.03 2.60
C LEU A 123 3.24 -2.42 2.75
N GLY A 124 3.34 -1.31 3.51
CA GLY A 124 4.57 -0.95 4.20
C GLY A 124 4.56 -1.56 5.60
N ILE A 125 5.69 -2.09 6.07
CA ILE A 125 5.82 -2.76 7.37
C ILE A 125 6.98 -2.23 8.20
N GLY A 126 7.15 -2.79 9.41
CA GLY A 126 8.25 -2.47 10.32
C GLY A 126 9.63 -2.68 9.69
N GLN A 127 10.54 -1.73 9.95
CA GLN A 127 11.94 -1.84 9.55
C GLN A 127 12.70 -2.81 10.48
N LEU A 128 13.93 -3.15 10.12
CA LEU A 128 14.81 -3.97 10.95
C LEU A 128 15.01 -3.33 12.33
N GLY A 129 14.85 -4.12 13.38
CA GLY A 129 14.89 -3.67 14.78
C GLY A 129 13.58 -3.03 15.30
N LEU A 130 12.57 -2.90 14.44
CA LEU A 130 11.23 -2.40 14.78
C LEU A 130 10.17 -3.22 14.00
N GLU A 131 10.28 -4.53 14.08
CA GLU A 131 9.52 -5.45 13.25
C GLU A 131 8.02 -5.39 13.51
N THR A 132 7.23 -5.64 12.48
CA THR A 132 5.81 -5.94 12.63
C THR A 132 5.68 -7.32 13.29
N PRO A 133 4.89 -7.47 14.37
CA PRO A 133 4.76 -8.73 15.07
C PRO A 133 4.11 -9.81 14.21
N VAL A 134 4.64 -11.04 14.30
CA VAL A 134 4.01 -12.23 13.73
C VAL A 134 3.10 -12.83 14.77
N THR A 135 1.79 -12.71 14.59
CA THR A 135 0.79 -13.15 15.56
C THR A 135 -0.59 -13.30 14.93
N THR A 136 -1.46 -14.02 15.61
CA THR A 136 -2.90 -14.02 15.33
C THR A 136 -3.59 -13.08 16.31
N THR A 137 -4.38 -12.16 15.80
CA THR A 137 -5.08 -11.16 16.62
C THR A 137 -6.40 -10.76 15.97
N ARG A 138 -7.06 -9.75 16.52
CA ARG A 138 -8.28 -9.18 15.98
C ARG A 138 -8.18 -7.66 15.88
N ILE A 139 -8.99 -7.06 15.03
CA ILE A 139 -9.18 -5.61 15.03
C ILE A 139 -10.02 -5.26 16.25
N SER A 140 -9.42 -4.52 17.18
CA SER A 140 -10.08 -4.08 18.41
C SER A 140 -10.82 -2.74 18.23
N GLN A 141 -10.40 -1.91 17.26
CA GLN A 141 -11.02 -0.62 17.00
C GLN A 141 -10.80 -0.19 15.55
N LYS A 142 -11.84 0.41 14.95
CA LYS A 142 -11.79 1.09 13.65
C LYS A 142 -11.88 2.60 13.90
N ILE A 143 -10.88 3.36 13.45
CA ILE A 143 -10.73 4.78 13.74
C ILE A 143 -10.72 5.57 12.45
N PRO A 144 -11.83 6.22 12.08
CA PRO A 144 -11.85 7.17 10.96
C PRO A 144 -11.21 8.49 11.38
N ASN A 145 -10.51 9.13 10.47
CA ASN A 145 -9.84 10.42 10.65
C ASN A 145 -9.04 10.51 11.97
N PRO A 146 -8.08 9.58 12.20
CA PRO A 146 -7.34 9.51 13.44
C PRO A 146 -6.53 10.78 13.70
N THR A 147 -6.36 11.16 14.94
CA THR A 147 -5.26 12.02 15.38
C THR A 147 -4.04 11.15 15.68
N TRP A 148 -2.85 11.65 15.47
CA TRP A 148 -1.63 10.95 15.78
C TRP A 148 -0.86 11.64 16.91
N THR A 149 -0.69 10.94 18.02
CA THR A 149 0.23 11.32 19.08
C THR A 149 1.50 10.48 18.90
N PRO A 150 2.64 11.09 18.52
CA PRO A 150 3.87 10.34 18.31
C PRO A 150 4.27 9.58 19.58
N PRO A 151 4.44 8.24 19.53
CA PRO A 151 4.95 7.47 20.66
C PRO A 151 6.33 7.97 21.13
N ALA A 152 6.64 7.78 22.42
CA ALA A 152 7.89 8.26 23.02
C ALA A 152 9.13 7.76 22.27
N GLY A 153 9.16 6.50 21.86
CA GLY A 153 10.26 5.92 21.07
C GLY A 153 10.44 6.58 19.70
N ILE A 154 9.33 6.93 19.03
CA ILE A 154 9.39 7.65 17.73
C ILE A 154 9.91 9.07 17.96
N ARG A 155 9.42 9.78 18.98
CA ARG A 155 9.91 11.13 19.33
C ARG A 155 11.41 11.14 19.63
N ALA A 156 11.89 10.16 20.40
CA ALA A 156 13.30 10.07 20.75
C ALA A 156 14.18 9.83 19.51
N ARG A 157 13.77 8.90 18.61
CA ARG A 157 14.51 8.65 17.36
C ARG A 157 14.49 9.85 16.41
N SER A 158 13.37 10.53 16.27
CA SER A 158 13.26 11.73 15.45
C SER A 158 14.13 12.86 16.00
N LEU A 159 14.13 13.05 17.32
CA LEU A 159 14.94 14.08 17.98
C LEU A 159 16.45 13.80 17.80
N ALA A 160 16.86 12.53 17.86
CA ALA A 160 18.25 12.14 17.59
C ALA A 160 18.69 12.44 16.13
N GLN A 161 17.73 12.60 15.22
CA GLN A 161 17.95 13.03 13.83
C GLN A 161 17.75 14.54 13.64
N GLY A 162 17.62 15.31 14.73
CA GLY A 162 17.37 16.75 14.68
C GLY A 162 15.93 17.14 14.33
N ILE A 163 14.99 16.20 14.30
CA ILE A 163 13.60 16.44 13.96
C ILE A 163 12.75 16.49 15.23
N LYS A 164 12.22 17.67 15.56
CA LYS A 164 11.28 17.84 16.66
C LYS A 164 9.84 17.62 16.18
N LEU A 165 9.25 16.48 16.53
CA LEU A 165 7.85 16.19 16.20
C LEU A 165 6.90 17.02 17.07
N PRO A 166 5.73 17.42 16.53
CA PRO A 166 4.69 18.06 17.31
C PRO A 166 4.12 17.08 18.35
N PRO A 167 3.54 17.55 19.45
CA PRO A 167 2.92 16.69 20.45
C PRO A 167 1.78 15.86 19.90
N VAL A 168 0.99 16.44 18.98
CA VAL A 168 -0.15 15.80 18.31
C VAL A 168 -0.21 16.30 16.86
N VAL A 169 -0.49 15.40 15.93
CA VAL A 169 -0.84 15.72 14.53
C VAL A 169 -2.34 15.48 14.36
N PRO A 170 -3.14 16.50 14.02
CA PRO A 170 -4.57 16.34 13.79
C PRO A 170 -4.87 15.49 12.54
N ALA A 171 -6.11 15.05 12.42
CA ALA A 171 -6.58 14.42 11.19
C ALA A 171 -6.35 15.35 9.97
N GLY A 172 -6.01 14.77 8.84
CA GLY A 172 -5.76 15.52 7.61
C GLY A 172 -4.68 14.92 6.71
N PRO A 173 -4.36 15.58 5.61
CA PRO A 173 -3.45 15.05 4.59
C PRO A 173 -2.01 14.85 5.08
N ASN A 174 -1.59 15.58 6.11
CA ASN A 174 -0.26 15.48 6.70
C ASN A 174 -0.18 14.49 7.86
N ASN A 175 -1.29 13.83 8.21
CA ASN A 175 -1.29 12.86 9.30
C ASN A 175 -0.65 11.54 8.81
N PRO A 176 0.41 11.03 9.49
CA PRO A 176 1.07 9.81 9.07
C PRO A 176 0.20 8.55 9.19
N LEU A 177 -0.93 8.60 9.91
CA LEU A 177 -1.90 7.51 9.98
C LEU A 177 -2.91 7.54 8.81
N GLY A 178 -2.90 8.58 7.97
CA GLY A 178 -3.86 8.72 6.88
C GLY A 178 -5.30 8.91 7.36
N ARG A 179 -6.25 8.44 6.54
CA ARG A 179 -7.70 8.65 6.79
C ARG A 179 -8.32 7.62 7.72
N PHE A 180 -7.73 6.45 7.84
CA PHE A 180 -8.27 5.33 8.64
C PHE A 180 -7.16 4.59 9.36
N ALA A 181 -7.43 4.15 10.57
CA ALA A 181 -6.58 3.25 11.33
C ALA A 181 -7.39 2.12 11.95
N LEU A 182 -6.88 0.90 11.83
CA LEU A 182 -7.40 -0.30 12.47
C LEU A 182 -6.45 -0.68 13.60
N ARG A 183 -6.91 -0.59 14.84
CA ARG A 183 -6.11 -0.98 16.00
C ARG A 183 -6.14 -2.49 16.15
N LEU A 184 -4.97 -3.08 16.35
CA LEU A 184 -4.85 -4.51 16.59
C LEU A 184 -4.89 -4.81 18.10
N GLY A 185 -5.47 -5.94 18.45
CA GLY A 185 -5.54 -6.43 19.83
C GLY A 185 -4.25 -7.13 20.27
N VAL A 186 -3.09 -6.56 19.95
CA VAL A 186 -1.75 -7.08 20.30
C VAL A 186 -0.91 -5.98 20.91
N GLY A 187 -0.01 -6.35 21.83
CA GLY A 187 0.70 -5.39 22.68
C GLY A 187 -0.29 -4.57 23.50
N ASN A 188 0.03 -3.34 23.79
CA ASN A 188 -0.87 -2.37 24.44
C ASN A 188 -1.74 -1.61 23.44
N GLY A 189 -2.06 -2.20 22.27
CA GLY A 189 -2.82 -1.56 21.19
C GLY A 189 -2.01 -0.52 20.40
N GLU A 190 -0.70 -0.63 20.39
CA GLU A 190 0.21 0.27 19.68
C GLU A 190 0.41 -0.11 18.21
N TYR A 191 0.04 -1.34 17.83
CA TYR A 191 0.13 -1.80 16.45
C TYR A 191 -1.15 -1.52 15.68
N LEU A 192 -0.97 -0.93 14.50
CA LEU A 192 -2.07 -0.50 13.62
C LEU A 192 -1.86 -1.02 12.20
N ILE A 193 -2.97 -1.25 11.50
CA ILE A 193 -3.05 -1.17 10.04
C ILE A 193 -3.66 0.18 9.73
N HIS A 194 -2.97 1.04 8.97
CA HIS A 194 -3.43 2.42 8.80
C HIS A 194 -3.05 2.98 7.42
N GLY A 195 -3.72 4.05 7.04
CA GLY A 195 -3.36 4.85 5.88
C GLY A 195 -1.99 5.52 6.02
N THR A 196 -1.63 6.38 5.08
CA THR A 196 -0.36 7.09 5.14
C THR A 196 -0.42 8.44 4.45
N SER A 197 0.36 9.42 4.93
CA SER A 197 0.68 10.66 4.21
C SER A 197 1.90 10.51 3.29
N ALA A 198 2.55 9.35 3.29
CA ALA A 198 3.72 9.03 2.50
C ALA A 198 3.48 7.76 1.65
N PRO A 199 2.74 7.86 0.55
CA PRO A 199 2.32 6.71 -0.26
C PRO A 199 3.51 5.90 -0.81
N ASP A 200 4.66 6.51 -1.02
CA ASP A 200 5.87 5.83 -1.47
C ASP A 200 6.50 4.91 -0.40
N SER A 201 6.00 4.94 0.84
CA SER A 201 6.41 4.02 1.91
C SER A 201 5.66 2.68 1.89
N VAL A 202 4.62 2.54 1.08
CA VAL A 202 3.90 1.28 0.88
C VAL A 202 4.73 0.38 -0.03
N GLY A 203 4.87 -0.88 0.31
CA GLY A 203 5.79 -1.82 -0.34
C GLY A 203 7.23 -1.75 0.19
N LEU A 204 7.47 -1.08 1.32
CA LEU A 204 8.79 -0.94 1.95
C LEU A 204 8.77 -1.35 3.43
N ARG A 205 9.96 -1.64 3.97
CA ARG A 205 10.21 -1.90 5.39
C ARG A 205 10.75 -0.63 6.06
N VAL A 206 9.86 0.28 6.48
CA VAL A 206 10.24 1.63 6.93
C VAL A 206 9.44 2.13 8.15
N SER A 207 8.49 1.37 8.65
CA SER A 207 7.68 1.79 9.80
C SER A 207 8.33 1.39 11.13
N SER A 208 7.71 1.79 12.23
CA SER A 208 8.08 1.36 13.59
C SER A 208 7.21 0.20 14.07
N GLY A 209 6.85 -0.73 13.17
CA GLY A 209 6.07 -1.93 13.47
C GLY A 209 4.64 -1.91 12.94
N CYS A 210 4.03 -0.74 12.71
CA CYS A 210 2.72 -0.62 12.10
C CYS A 210 2.73 -0.99 10.60
N MET A 211 1.56 -1.36 10.09
CA MET A 211 1.34 -1.69 8.68
C MET A 211 0.70 -0.50 7.96
N ARG A 212 1.35 -0.02 6.90
CA ARG A 212 0.90 1.14 6.11
C ARG A 212 0.24 0.69 4.82
N MET A 213 -0.88 1.32 4.50
CA MET A 213 -1.63 1.16 3.25
C MET A 213 -1.82 2.52 2.57
N ASN A 214 -2.13 2.54 1.27
CA ASN A 214 -2.56 3.74 0.55
C ASN A 214 -4.05 4.02 0.79
#